data_263bfe49deaf0cda901beb8b407a1c13
#
_entry.id   263bfe49deaf0cda901beb8b407a1c13
#
_cell.length_a   1.000
_cell.length_b   1.000
_cell.length_c   1.000
_cell.angle_alpha   90.00
_cell.angle_beta   90.00
_cell.angle_gamma   90.00
#
_symmetry.space_group_name_H-M   'P 1'
#
loop_
_entity.id
_entity.type
_entity.pdbx_description
1 polymer ?
#
loop_
_entity_poly.entity_id
_entity_poly.type
_entity_poly.pdbx_seq_one_letter_code
_entity_poly.pdbx_strand_id
1 'polypeptide(L)'
;MRNMNVLLSPHAESLLEDIVLGIAEALSVEDGLRWEDKLRQTTLTLGEFPNIGTAIPTECFDTPLENADNLRQTFSGPYRIVYETVENEIHILSFRHSRMLVTENDTVWQ
;
A
#
# COMPACT_ATOMS: atom_id res chain seq x y z
N MET A 1 -11.29 -8.43 19.76
CA MET A 1 -10.93 -7.26 18.97
C MET A 1 -11.69 -7.24 17.66
N ARG A 2 -12.07 -6.06 17.21
CA ARG A 2 -12.88 -5.89 16.02
C ARG A 2 -11.94 -5.67 14.81
N ASN A 3 -12.02 -6.52 13.80
CA ASN A 3 -11.29 -6.30 12.55
C ASN A 3 -12.01 -5.26 11.71
N MET A 4 -11.25 -4.34 11.15
CA MET A 4 -11.76 -3.38 10.20
C MET A 4 -11.74 -4.00 8.80
N ASN A 5 -12.67 -3.60 7.95
CA ASN A 5 -12.67 -4.01 6.56
C ASN A 5 -11.48 -3.37 5.84
N VAL A 6 -10.81 -4.15 5.02
CA VAL A 6 -9.68 -3.67 4.22
C VAL A 6 -10.10 -3.67 2.76
N LEU A 7 -10.03 -2.50 2.14
CA LEU A 7 -10.41 -2.31 0.75
C LEU A 7 -9.23 -1.74 -0.02
N LEU A 8 -9.00 -2.28 -1.22
CA LEU A 8 -7.98 -1.76 -2.12
C LEU A 8 -8.65 -0.87 -3.16
N SER A 9 -8.10 0.33 -3.38
CA SER A 9 -8.59 1.18 -4.46
C SER A 9 -8.27 0.55 -5.81
N PRO A 10 -8.98 0.94 -6.88
CA PRO A 10 -8.63 0.46 -8.22
C PRO A 10 -7.18 0.76 -8.60
N HIS A 11 -6.69 1.94 -8.21
CA HIS A 11 -5.29 2.31 -8.42
C HIS A 11 -4.34 1.35 -7.69
N ALA A 12 -4.63 1.03 -6.42
CA ALA A 12 -3.83 0.09 -5.64
C ALA A 12 -3.83 -1.30 -6.27
N GLU A 13 -4.99 -1.80 -6.71
CA GLU A 13 -5.08 -3.10 -7.38
C GLU A 13 -4.25 -3.11 -8.66
N SER A 14 -4.29 -2.04 -9.44
CA SER A 14 -3.52 -1.92 -10.68
C SER A 14 -2.03 -1.96 -10.41
N LEU A 15 -1.57 -1.23 -9.37
CA LEU A 15 -0.15 -1.22 -9.00
C LEU A 15 0.30 -2.59 -8.48
N LEU A 16 -0.54 -3.26 -7.70
CA LEU A 16 -0.23 -4.60 -7.22
C LEU A 16 -0.07 -5.57 -8.39
N GLU A 17 -0.99 -5.51 -9.37
CA GLU A 17 -0.90 -6.33 -10.55
C GLU A 17 0.40 -6.07 -11.33
N ASP A 18 0.79 -4.81 -11.50
CA ASP A 18 2.03 -4.44 -12.17
C ASP A 18 3.26 -5.02 -11.44
N ILE A 19 3.26 -4.96 -10.12
CA ILE A 19 4.35 -5.53 -9.30
C ILE A 19 4.43 -7.04 -9.53
N VAL A 20 3.30 -7.72 -9.45
CA VAL A 20 3.24 -9.19 -9.60
C VAL A 20 3.70 -9.62 -10.99
N LEU A 21 3.23 -8.94 -12.03
CA LEU A 21 3.65 -9.23 -13.40
C LEU A 21 5.13 -8.97 -13.61
N GLY A 22 5.65 -7.88 -13.05
CA GLY A 22 7.07 -7.57 -13.14
C GLY A 22 7.94 -8.64 -12.49
N ILE A 23 7.54 -9.14 -11.33
CA ILE A 23 8.25 -10.23 -10.65
C ILE A 23 8.16 -11.52 -11.46
N ALA A 24 6.97 -11.83 -12.00
CA ALA A 24 6.76 -13.03 -12.79
C ALA A 24 7.66 -13.04 -14.03
N GLU A 25 7.82 -11.88 -14.68
CA GLU A 25 8.68 -11.75 -15.85
C GLU A 25 10.16 -11.83 -15.48
N ALA A 26 10.56 -11.21 -14.37
CA ALA A 26 11.95 -11.17 -13.96
C ALA A 26 12.44 -12.48 -13.33
N LEU A 27 11.58 -13.17 -12.61
CA LEU A 27 11.92 -14.39 -11.85
C LEU A 27 11.08 -15.57 -12.32
N SER A 28 9.85 -15.69 -11.81
CA SER A 28 8.94 -16.77 -12.18
C SER A 28 7.51 -16.40 -11.81
N VAL A 29 6.55 -17.09 -12.43
CA VAL A 29 5.13 -16.95 -12.07
C VAL A 29 4.92 -17.31 -10.60
N GLU A 30 5.59 -18.36 -10.12
CA GLU A 30 5.47 -18.77 -8.72
C GLU A 30 5.94 -17.67 -7.76
N ASP A 31 7.04 -16.99 -8.09
CA ASP A 31 7.53 -15.87 -7.29
C ASP A 31 6.56 -14.70 -7.31
N GLY A 32 5.96 -14.41 -8.46
CA GLY A 32 4.94 -13.38 -8.58
C GLY A 32 3.75 -13.67 -7.67
N LEU A 33 3.24 -14.90 -7.70
CA LEU A 33 2.10 -15.30 -6.88
C LEU A 33 2.44 -15.29 -5.40
N ARG A 34 3.65 -15.66 -5.04
CA ARG A 34 4.11 -15.64 -3.64
C ARG A 34 4.15 -14.20 -3.11
N TRP A 35 4.64 -13.26 -3.92
CA TRP A 35 4.66 -11.86 -3.53
C TRP A 35 3.26 -11.26 -3.47
N GLU A 36 2.37 -11.65 -4.38
CA GLU A 36 0.98 -11.22 -4.31
C GLU A 36 0.35 -11.61 -2.98
N ASP A 37 0.51 -12.88 -2.61
CA ASP A 37 -0.02 -13.38 -1.34
C ASP A 37 0.56 -12.62 -0.15
N LYS A 38 1.86 -12.41 -0.14
CA LYS A 38 2.54 -11.69 0.94
C LYS A 38 2.05 -10.25 1.07
N LEU A 39 1.89 -9.55 -0.05
CA LEU A 39 1.42 -8.17 -0.04
C LEU A 39 -0.03 -8.09 0.44
N ARG A 40 -0.90 -9.01 -0.04
CA ARG A 40 -2.28 -9.03 0.42
C ARG A 40 -2.39 -9.38 1.90
N GLN A 41 -1.58 -10.30 2.40
CA GLN A 41 -1.57 -10.65 3.83
C GLN A 41 -1.15 -9.44 4.68
N THR A 42 -0.18 -8.66 4.23
CA THR A 42 0.22 -7.46 4.94
C THR A 42 -0.93 -6.46 5.02
N THR A 43 -1.70 -6.29 3.94
CA THR A 43 -2.87 -5.38 3.99
C THR A 43 -3.93 -5.89 4.96
N LEU A 44 -4.18 -7.19 5.00
CA LEU A 44 -5.17 -7.76 5.91
C LEU A 44 -4.78 -7.55 7.38
N THR A 45 -3.49 -7.59 7.68
CA THR A 45 -2.98 -7.31 9.02
C THR A 45 -3.36 -5.91 9.50
N LEU A 46 -3.47 -4.96 8.58
CA LEU A 46 -3.89 -3.59 8.92
C LEU A 46 -5.32 -3.54 9.46
N GLY A 47 -6.18 -4.48 9.08
CA GLY A 47 -7.53 -4.56 9.61
C GLY A 47 -7.55 -4.88 11.10
N GLU A 48 -6.58 -5.66 11.56
CA GLU A 48 -6.42 -5.97 12.99
C GLU A 48 -5.63 -4.89 13.72
N PHE A 49 -4.64 -4.32 13.07
CA PHE A 49 -3.70 -3.36 13.68
C PHE A 49 -3.60 -2.11 12.81
N PRO A 50 -4.65 -1.28 12.77
CA PRO A 50 -4.69 -0.12 11.85
C PRO A 50 -3.61 0.93 12.13
N ASN A 51 -3.05 0.95 13.33
CA ASN A 51 -2.04 1.93 13.71
C ASN A 51 -0.61 1.40 13.63
N ILE A 52 -0.41 0.21 13.04
CA ILE A 52 0.93 -0.38 12.93
C ILE A 52 1.84 0.43 12.01
N GLY A 53 1.26 1.12 11.03
CA GLY A 53 2.02 1.97 10.14
C GLY A 53 2.40 3.29 10.78
N THR A 54 3.24 4.04 10.09
CA THR A 54 3.75 5.33 10.53
C THR A 54 3.35 6.43 9.56
N ALA A 55 3.49 7.68 9.99
CA ALA A 55 3.32 8.82 9.09
C ALA A 55 4.35 8.73 7.97
N ILE A 56 3.98 9.23 6.79
CA ILE A 56 4.89 9.25 5.65
C ILE A 56 5.77 10.51 5.77
N PRO A 57 7.10 10.36 5.81
CA PRO A 57 7.98 11.53 5.85
C PRO A 57 7.78 12.44 4.65
N THR A 58 7.87 13.74 4.87
CA THR A 58 7.63 14.73 3.80
C THR A 58 8.56 14.54 2.60
N GLU A 59 9.81 14.12 2.84
CA GLU A 59 10.76 13.85 1.78
C GLU A 59 10.41 12.66 0.89
N CYS A 60 9.45 11.84 1.32
CA CYS A 60 9.02 10.69 0.51
C CYS A 60 7.99 11.07 -0.55
N PHE A 61 7.45 12.29 -0.51
CA PHE A 61 6.51 12.78 -1.52
C PHE A 61 7.25 13.48 -2.65
N ASP A 62 6.76 13.31 -3.88
CA ASP A 62 7.35 14.00 -5.03
C ASP A 62 7.01 15.48 -5.04
N THR A 63 5.87 15.86 -4.45
CA THR A 63 5.47 17.25 -4.25
C THR A 63 4.86 17.40 -2.86
N PRO A 64 4.98 18.60 -2.23
CA PRO A 64 4.34 18.81 -0.93
C PRO A 64 2.83 18.64 -1.01
N LEU A 65 2.25 17.94 -0.03
CA LEU A 65 0.80 17.73 0.07
C LEU A 65 0.29 18.34 1.36
N GLU A 66 -0.83 19.05 1.27
CA GLU A 66 -1.39 19.75 2.42
C GLU A 66 -2.10 18.82 3.41
N ASN A 67 -2.68 17.73 2.93
CA ASN A 67 -3.51 16.86 3.75
C ASN A 67 -2.90 15.46 3.93
N ALA A 68 -1.59 15.41 4.14
CA ALA A 68 -0.89 14.14 4.32
C ALA A 68 -1.05 13.55 5.74
N ASP A 69 -1.65 14.28 6.67
CA ASP A 69 -1.70 13.88 8.08
C ASP A 69 -2.48 12.59 8.32
N ASN A 70 -3.45 12.28 7.47
CA ASN A 70 -4.26 11.08 7.60
C ASN A 70 -3.63 9.86 6.92
N LEU A 71 -2.56 10.07 6.18
CA LEU A 71 -1.89 9.00 5.45
C LEU A 71 -0.91 8.27 6.33
N ARG A 72 -0.87 6.96 6.18
CA ARG A 72 0.10 6.12 6.85
C ARG A 72 0.78 5.22 5.85
N GLN A 73 1.94 4.73 6.22
CA GLN A 73 2.67 3.76 5.42
C GLN A 73 3.05 2.56 6.27
N THR A 74 3.09 1.40 5.63
CA THR A 74 3.75 0.23 6.16
C THR A 74 4.52 -0.42 5.02
N PHE A 75 5.33 -1.41 5.33
CA PHE A 75 6.19 -2.05 4.33
C PHE A 75 6.01 -3.55 4.35
N SER A 76 6.11 -4.16 3.17
CA SER A 76 6.26 -5.59 3.01
C SER A 76 7.48 -5.81 2.12
N GLY A 77 8.60 -6.23 2.73
CA GLY A 77 9.87 -6.28 2.03
C GLY A 77 10.22 -4.89 1.49
N PRO A 78 10.57 -4.77 0.21
CA PRO A 78 10.95 -3.47 -0.37
C PRO A 78 9.75 -2.63 -0.81
N TYR A 79 8.52 -3.07 -0.57
CA TYR A 79 7.33 -2.37 -1.06
C TYR A 79 6.67 -1.55 0.04
N ARG A 80 6.40 -0.29 -0.30
CA ARG A 80 5.63 0.64 0.56
C ARG A 80 4.15 0.46 0.26
N ILE A 81 3.35 0.39 1.31
CA ILE A 81 1.90 0.35 1.23
C ILE A 81 1.39 1.64 1.84
N VAL A 82 0.72 2.46 1.04
CA VAL A 82 0.12 3.71 1.50
C VAL A 82 -1.35 3.44 1.82
N TYR A 83 -1.78 3.83 3.01
CA TYR A 83 -3.15 3.59 3.43
C TYR A 83 -3.65 4.71 4.34
N GLU A 84 -4.98 4.74 4.49
CA GLU A 84 -5.63 5.61 5.46
C GLU A 84 -6.78 4.85 6.12
N THR A 85 -7.16 5.31 7.31
CA THR A 85 -8.34 4.80 8.01
C THR A 85 -9.47 5.78 7.76
N VAL A 86 -10.58 5.27 7.21
CA VAL A 86 -11.77 6.08 6.94
C VAL A 86 -12.93 5.41 7.66
N GLU A 87 -13.44 6.05 8.70
CA GLU A 87 -14.48 5.49 9.57
C GLU A 87 -14.04 4.13 10.12
N ASN A 88 -14.67 3.05 9.71
CA ASN A 88 -14.35 1.71 10.19
C ASN A 88 -13.72 0.84 9.11
N GLU A 89 -13.03 1.48 8.16
CA GLU A 89 -12.39 0.79 7.04
C GLU A 89 -10.95 1.22 6.87
N ILE A 90 -10.14 0.29 6.40
CA ILE A 90 -8.77 0.58 5.95
C ILE A 90 -8.81 0.70 4.43
N HIS A 91 -8.43 1.85 3.92
CA HIS A 91 -8.35 2.09 2.48
C HIS A 91 -6.89 2.00 2.05
N ILE A 92 -6.57 0.98 1.27
CA ILE A 92 -5.25 0.82 0.68
C ILE A 92 -5.23 1.64 -0.60
N LEU A 93 -4.37 2.64 -0.64
CA LEU A 93 -4.34 3.62 -1.72
C LEU A 93 -3.26 3.32 -2.76
N SER A 94 -2.17 2.69 -2.36
CA SER A 94 -1.05 2.47 -3.28
C SER A 94 -0.10 1.41 -2.78
N PHE A 95 0.57 0.76 -3.75
CA PHE A 95 1.74 -0.08 -3.53
C PHE A 95 2.87 0.50 -4.37
N ARG A 96 3.99 0.82 -3.75
CA ARG A 96 5.16 1.37 -4.45
C ARG A 96 6.43 0.75 -3.90
N HIS A 97 7.42 0.53 -4.78
CA HIS A 97 8.75 0.20 -4.31
C HIS A 97 9.25 1.34 -3.42
N SER A 98 9.96 1.02 -2.33
CA SER A 98 10.42 2.01 -1.34
C SER A 98 11.33 3.09 -1.92
N ARG A 99 11.96 2.82 -3.06
CA ARG A 99 12.81 3.80 -3.76
C ARG A 99 12.02 4.84 -4.53
N MET A 100 10.75 4.57 -4.80
CA MET A 100 9.89 5.49 -5.56
C MET A 100 9.23 6.48 -4.63
N LEU A 101 9.10 7.72 -5.09
CA LEU A 101 8.39 8.74 -4.33
C LEU A 101 6.88 8.49 -4.39
N VAL A 102 6.20 8.89 -3.34
CA VAL A 102 4.74 8.85 -3.28
C VAL A 102 4.20 10.02 -4.08
N THR A 103 3.35 9.75 -5.05
CA THR A 103 2.75 10.79 -5.89
C THR A 103 1.36 11.15 -5.37
N GLU A 104 0.81 12.25 -5.89
CA GLU A 104 -0.53 12.67 -5.53
C GLU A 104 -1.56 11.56 -5.78
N ASN A 105 -1.41 10.79 -6.88
CA ASN A 105 -2.31 9.70 -7.22
C ASN A 105 -2.28 8.56 -6.18
N ASP A 106 -1.21 8.45 -5.42
CA ASP A 106 -1.06 7.42 -4.39
C ASP A 106 -1.73 7.81 -3.07
N THR A 107 -2.34 8.97 -3.00
CA THR A 107 -2.84 9.54 -1.74
C THR A 107 -4.35 9.70 -1.70
N VAL A 108 -5.02 9.31 -2.76
CA VAL A 108 -6.47 9.43 -2.88
C VAL A 108 -7.07 8.10 -3.32
N TRP A 109 -8.34 7.92 -2.94
CA TRP A 109 -9.08 6.74 -3.38
C TRP A 109 -9.48 6.92 -4.85
N GLN A 110 -8.97 6.05 -5.70
CA GLN A 110 -9.33 6.07 -7.12
C GLN A 110 -9.13 4.73 -7.82
#